data_5e0832abada0a18bdca2db942a906d0c
#
_entry.id   5e0832abada0a18bdca2db942a906d0c
#
_cell.length_a   1.000
_cell.length_b   1.000
_cell.length_c   1.000
_cell.angle_alpha   90.00
_cell.angle_beta   90.00
_cell.angle_gamma   90.00
#
_symmetry.space_group_name_H-M   'P 1'
#
loop_
_entity.id
_entity.type
_entity.pdbx_description
1 polymer ?
#
loop_
_entity_poly.entity_id
_entity_poly.type
_entity_poly.pdbx_seq_one_letter_code
_entity_poly.pdbx_strand_id
1 'polypeptide(L)'
;MTTLTEDDVLEQLDAQNNLLAFMTTAQSFLLQGIKCFLPSLFVDNDEEIVEYAVKPLLARSGPLDDIDVALRLIYALGKMEKWLYADITHFSQFYQYLNEQDTIPGFADDIIWDFISNVNCITRNATLFSALESMKFADFAAWSEVRFTAMIKTALTLAVTTILKELTP
;
A
#
# COMPACT_ATOMS: atom_id res chain seq x y z
N MET A 1 -14.56 -8.51 14.07
CA MET A 1 -13.68 -7.97 13.01
C MET A 1 -13.37 -9.10 12.04
N THR A 2 -13.80 -8.97 10.82
CA THR A 2 -13.46 -9.96 9.78
C THR A 2 -11.97 -9.80 9.51
N THR A 3 -11.20 -10.83 9.80
CA THR A 3 -9.78 -10.89 9.41
C THR A 3 -9.75 -10.87 7.90
N LEU A 4 -9.16 -9.84 7.31
CA LEU A 4 -8.91 -9.78 5.87
C LEU A 4 -8.02 -10.97 5.49
N THR A 5 -8.52 -11.85 4.66
CA THR A 5 -7.70 -12.92 4.08
C THR A 5 -6.93 -12.38 2.88
N GLU A 6 -5.82 -13.01 2.54
CA GLU A 6 -5.05 -12.65 1.34
C GLU A 6 -5.93 -12.76 0.08
N ASP A 7 -6.79 -13.78 0.03
CA ASP A 7 -7.70 -14.00 -1.09
C ASP A 7 -8.73 -12.87 -1.22
N ASP A 8 -9.27 -12.35 -0.11
CA ASP A 8 -10.18 -11.19 -0.13
C ASP A 8 -9.50 -9.93 -0.70
N VAL A 9 -8.23 -9.71 -0.35
CA VAL A 9 -7.44 -8.57 -0.87
C VAL A 9 -7.22 -8.72 -2.37
N LEU A 10 -6.82 -9.90 -2.82
CA LEU A 10 -6.57 -10.19 -4.23
C LEU A 10 -7.85 -10.00 -5.06
N GLU A 11 -8.97 -10.56 -4.61
CA GLU A 11 -10.25 -10.47 -5.31
C GLU A 11 -10.75 -9.03 -5.41
N GLN A 12 -10.69 -8.26 -4.30
CA GLN A 12 -11.15 -6.88 -4.29
C GLN A 12 -10.28 -5.95 -5.13
N LEU A 13 -8.96 -6.14 -5.16
CA LEU A 13 -8.07 -5.37 -6.02
C LEU A 13 -8.25 -5.73 -7.50
N ASP A 14 -8.42 -7.02 -7.82
CA ASP A 14 -8.65 -7.47 -9.20
C ASP A 14 -9.98 -6.95 -9.75
N ALA A 15 -11.00 -6.82 -8.92
CA ALA A 15 -12.30 -6.29 -9.31
C ALA A 15 -12.27 -4.82 -9.75
N GLN A 16 -11.22 -4.06 -9.42
CA GLN A 16 -11.15 -2.63 -9.76
C GLN A 16 -10.74 -2.41 -11.22
N ASN A 17 -11.56 -1.66 -11.95
CA ASN A 17 -11.40 -1.45 -13.40
C ASN A 17 -10.63 -0.17 -13.77
N ASN A 18 -10.44 0.75 -12.84
CA ASN A 18 -9.69 1.97 -13.06
C ASN A 18 -8.68 2.22 -11.94
N LEU A 19 -7.67 3.03 -12.24
CA LEU A 19 -6.56 3.27 -11.33
C LEU A 19 -6.99 3.92 -10.02
N LEU A 20 -7.88 4.91 -10.06
CA LEU A 20 -8.33 5.58 -8.82
C LEU A 20 -9.08 4.62 -7.91
N ALA A 21 -9.99 3.81 -8.45
CA ALA A 21 -10.72 2.80 -7.67
C ALA A 21 -9.75 1.75 -7.09
N PHE A 22 -8.76 1.32 -7.87
CA PHE A 22 -7.71 0.41 -7.40
C PHE A 22 -6.92 1.03 -6.24
N MET A 23 -6.43 2.26 -6.40
CA MET A 23 -5.64 2.95 -5.37
C MET A 23 -6.47 3.29 -4.13
N THR A 24 -7.76 3.58 -4.28
CA THR A 24 -8.68 3.77 -3.15
C THR A 24 -8.82 2.49 -2.32
N THR A 25 -8.99 1.37 -2.98
CA THR A 25 -9.08 0.04 -2.34
C THR A 25 -7.75 -0.32 -1.68
N ALA A 26 -6.63 -0.15 -2.38
CA ALA A 26 -5.29 -0.38 -1.85
C ALA A 26 -5.02 0.48 -0.60
N GLN A 27 -5.33 1.77 -0.66
CA GLN A 27 -5.17 2.69 0.47
C GLN A 27 -6.01 2.24 1.68
N SER A 28 -7.25 1.83 1.46
CA SER A 28 -8.10 1.29 2.53
C SER A 28 -7.48 0.08 3.22
N PHE A 29 -6.89 -0.84 2.47
CA PHE A 29 -6.21 -2.01 3.03
C PHE A 29 -4.95 -1.63 3.81
N LEU A 30 -4.13 -0.71 3.28
CA LEU A 30 -2.93 -0.24 3.98
C LEU A 30 -3.28 0.45 5.31
N LEU A 31 -4.32 1.29 5.32
CA LEU A 31 -4.83 1.92 6.54
C LEU A 31 -5.30 0.88 7.57
N GLN A 32 -6.03 -0.13 7.10
CA GLN A 32 -6.48 -1.22 7.97
C GLN A 32 -5.30 -2.03 8.51
N GLY A 33 -4.31 -2.34 7.67
CA GLY A 33 -3.08 -3.03 8.09
C GLY A 33 -2.34 -2.27 9.18
N ILE A 34 -2.15 -0.96 9.02
CA ILE A 34 -1.51 -0.11 10.03
C ILE A 34 -2.32 -0.10 11.34
N LYS A 35 -3.64 0.05 11.26
CA LYS A 35 -4.52 0.01 12.45
C LYS A 35 -4.48 -1.33 13.18
N CYS A 36 -4.36 -2.43 12.45
CA CYS A 36 -4.20 -3.76 13.04
C CYS A 36 -2.82 -3.96 13.68
N PHE A 37 -1.78 -3.32 13.14
CA PHE A 37 -0.42 -3.39 13.66
C PHE A 37 -0.21 -2.56 14.92
N LEU A 38 -0.87 -1.39 15.02
CA LEU A 38 -0.69 -0.44 16.12
C LEU A 38 -0.79 -1.05 17.53
N PRO A 39 -1.76 -1.92 17.86
CA PRO A 39 -1.85 -2.51 19.20
C PRO A 39 -0.61 -3.32 19.58
N SER A 40 0.12 -3.89 18.62
CA SER A 40 1.35 -4.65 18.86
C SER A 40 2.51 -3.83 19.39
N LEU A 41 2.44 -2.50 19.27
CA LEU A 41 3.45 -1.58 19.82
C LEU A 41 3.37 -1.51 21.35
N PHE A 42 2.20 -1.76 21.91
CA PHE A 42 1.89 -1.61 23.32
C PHE A 42 1.90 -3.00 23.97
N VAL A 43 3.10 -3.43 24.38
CA VAL A 43 3.37 -4.80 24.88
C VAL A 43 3.02 -4.96 26.36
N ASP A 44 2.67 -3.89 27.05
CA ASP A 44 2.33 -3.92 28.45
C ASP A 44 0.89 -4.40 28.66
N ASN A 45 0.73 -5.42 29.50
CA ASN A 45 -0.57 -6.00 29.86
C ASN A 45 -1.15 -5.40 31.15
N ASP A 46 -0.57 -4.33 31.69
CA ASP A 46 -1.11 -3.62 32.84
C ASP A 46 -2.46 -2.99 32.46
N GLU A 47 -3.51 -3.41 33.16
CA GLU A 47 -4.88 -2.97 32.87
C GLU A 47 -5.06 -1.45 32.96
N GLU A 48 -4.37 -0.80 33.92
CA GLU A 48 -4.40 0.66 34.07
C GLU A 48 -3.74 1.36 32.88
N ILE A 49 -2.60 0.87 32.43
CA ILE A 49 -1.89 1.44 31.27
C ILE A 49 -2.75 1.26 30.01
N VAL A 50 -3.31 0.09 29.81
CA VAL A 50 -4.19 -0.17 28.66
C VAL A 50 -5.40 0.74 28.68
N GLU A 51 -6.10 0.86 29.81
CA GLU A 51 -7.35 1.62 29.92
C GLU A 51 -7.11 3.14 29.78
N TYR A 52 -6.12 3.68 30.48
CA TYR A 52 -5.93 5.13 30.57
C TYR A 52 -4.95 5.72 29.57
N ALA A 53 -4.11 4.91 28.95
CA ALA A 53 -3.11 5.38 27.99
C ALA A 53 -3.32 4.79 26.59
N VAL A 54 -3.37 3.46 26.44
CA VAL A 54 -3.41 2.82 25.12
C VAL A 54 -4.75 3.02 24.42
N LYS A 55 -5.87 2.75 25.08
CA LYS A 55 -7.19 2.90 24.48
C LYS A 55 -7.48 4.33 23.99
N PRO A 56 -7.17 5.41 24.75
CA PRO A 56 -7.34 6.77 24.25
C PRO A 56 -6.49 7.10 23.03
N LEU A 57 -5.26 6.56 22.95
CA LEU A 57 -4.39 6.76 21.79
C LEU A 57 -4.92 6.10 20.52
N LEU A 58 -5.50 4.90 20.67
CA LEU A 58 -6.04 4.09 19.57
C LEU A 58 -7.52 4.39 19.26
N ALA A 59 -8.18 5.21 20.08
CA ALA A 59 -9.56 5.54 19.89
C ALA A 59 -9.81 6.31 18.59
N ARG A 60 -11.02 6.19 18.06
CA ARG A 60 -11.49 7.02 16.96
C ARG A 60 -11.40 8.49 17.39
N SER A 61 -10.80 9.32 16.56
CA SER A 61 -10.43 10.71 16.89
C SER A 61 -9.33 10.86 17.94
N GLY A 62 -8.64 9.78 18.32
CA GLY A 62 -7.42 9.83 19.08
C GLY A 62 -6.20 10.22 18.23
N PRO A 63 -5.05 10.48 18.85
CA PRO A 63 -3.85 10.92 18.11
C PRO A 63 -3.37 9.93 17.04
N LEU A 64 -3.58 8.62 17.24
CA LEU A 64 -3.16 7.57 16.32
C LEU A 64 -4.27 7.17 15.33
N ASP A 65 -5.39 7.88 15.29
CA ASP A 65 -6.37 7.75 14.22
C ASP A 65 -5.88 8.44 12.93
N ASP A 66 -4.99 9.44 13.09
CA ASP A 66 -4.23 10.00 11.97
C ASP A 66 -3.13 9.02 11.54
N ILE A 67 -3.26 8.52 10.31
CA ILE A 67 -2.40 7.47 9.79
C ILE A 67 -0.96 7.92 9.60
N ASP A 68 -0.74 9.19 9.26
CA ASP A 68 0.61 9.73 9.08
C ASP A 68 1.33 9.81 10.42
N VAL A 69 0.60 10.18 11.48
CA VAL A 69 1.13 10.20 12.85
C VAL A 69 1.44 8.77 13.31
N ALA A 70 0.51 7.83 13.09
CA ALA A 70 0.68 6.43 13.44
C ALA A 70 1.89 5.81 12.73
N LEU A 71 2.00 6.03 11.43
CA LEU A 71 3.09 5.50 10.60
C LEU A 71 4.45 6.04 11.05
N ARG A 72 4.54 7.34 11.34
CA ARG A 72 5.76 7.97 11.87
C ARG A 72 6.14 7.41 13.23
N LEU A 73 5.17 7.17 14.10
CA LEU A 73 5.41 6.57 15.40
C LEU A 73 5.97 5.15 15.27
N ILE A 74 5.36 4.30 14.45
CA ILE A 74 5.82 2.92 14.20
C ILE A 74 7.27 2.93 13.71
N TYR A 75 7.57 3.82 12.74
CA TYR A 75 8.92 3.96 12.20
C TYR A 75 9.91 4.51 13.23
N ALA A 76 9.54 5.55 13.98
CA ALA A 76 10.38 6.15 15.01
C ALA A 76 10.74 5.18 16.15
N LEU A 77 9.84 4.24 16.46
CA LEU A 77 10.08 3.17 17.44
C LEU A 77 10.95 2.02 16.90
N GLY A 78 11.38 2.10 15.64
CA GLY A 78 12.17 1.05 15.01
C GLY A 78 11.38 -0.25 14.75
N LYS A 79 10.05 -0.17 14.69
CA LYS A 79 9.16 -1.31 14.48
C LYS A 79 8.80 -1.52 13.01
N MET A 80 9.36 -0.70 12.12
CA MET A 80 9.15 -0.77 10.69
C MET A 80 10.45 -0.48 9.97
N GLU A 81 10.76 -1.27 8.95
CA GLU A 81 11.91 -1.03 8.09
C GLU A 81 11.71 0.21 7.20
N LYS A 82 12.83 0.86 6.85
CA LYS A 82 12.83 2.09 6.04
C LYS A 82 12.10 1.93 4.71
N TRP A 83 12.33 0.80 4.03
CA TRP A 83 11.70 0.56 2.72
C TRP A 83 10.17 0.44 2.83
N LEU A 84 9.69 -0.22 3.90
CA LEU A 84 8.26 -0.40 4.15
C LEU A 84 7.58 0.95 4.45
N TYR A 85 8.20 1.76 5.30
CA TYR A 85 7.74 3.13 5.57
C TYR A 85 7.68 3.96 4.29
N ALA A 86 8.74 3.88 3.46
CA ALA A 86 8.81 4.61 2.20
C ALA A 86 7.72 4.19 1.22
N ASP A 87 7.49 2.88 1.06
CA ASP A 87 6.47 2.37 0.14
C ASP A 87 5.05 2.76 0.58
N ILE A 88 4.71 2.61 1.87
CA ILE A 88 3.40 3.03 2.37
C ILE A 88 3.18 4.53 2.16
N THR A 89 4.18 5.33 2.48
CA THR A 89 4.13 6.79 2.26
C THR A 89 3.95 7.12 0.78
N HIS A 90 4.66 6.42 -0.09
CA HIS A 90 4.59 6.62 -1.54
C HIS A 90 3.21 6.27 -2.11
N PHE A 91 2.62 5.16 -1.67
CA PHE A 91 1.23 4.80 -2.01
C PHE A 91 0.23 5.87 -1.57
N SER A 92 0.35 6.36 -0.34
CA SER A 92 -0.53 7.41 0.19
C SER A 92 -0.41 8.73 -0.58
N GLN A 93 0.80 9.14 -0.91
CA GLN A 93 1.06 10.36 -1.70
C GLN A 93 0.51 10.23 -3.12
N PHE A 94 0.69 9.08 -3.75
CA PHE A 94 0.17 8.84 -5.09
C PHE A 94 -1.36 8.79 -5.11
N TYR A 95 -1.98 8.18 -4.11
CA TYR A 95 -3.44 8.21 -3.93
C TYR A 95 -3.97 9.64 -3.78
N GLN A 96 -3.33 10.49 -2.95
CA GLN A 96 -3.68 11.90 -2.81
C GLN A 96 -3.53 12.64 -4.13
N TYR A 97 -2.42 12.44 -4.84
CA TYR A 97 -2.20 13.02 -6.16
C TYR A 97 -3.35 12.67 -7.13
N LEU A 98 -3.76 11.41 -7.21
CA LEU A 98 -4.85 10.99 -8.09
C LEU A 98 -6.19 11.65 -7.74
N ASN A 99 -6.47 11.88 -6.47
CA ASN A 99 -7.71 12.56 -6.04
C ASN A 99 -7.75 14.04 -6.43
N GLU A 100 -6.61 14.65 -6.69
CA GLU A 100 -6.49 16.05 -7.10
C GLU A 100 -6.55 16.22 -8.63
N GLN A 101 -6.55 15.13 -9.40
CA GLN A 101 -6.58 15.19 -10.86
C GLN A 101 -8.01 15.30 -11.39
N ASP A 102 -8.22 16.21 -12.35
CA ASP A 102 -9.48 16.29 -13.09
C ASP A 102 -9.71 15.09 -14.01
N THR A 103 -8.63 14.54 -14.57
CA THR A 103 -8.64 13.35 -15.42
C THR A 103 -7.76 12.28 -14.81
N ILE A 104 -8.34 11.10 -14.54
CA ILE A 104 -7.61 9.99 -13.94
C ILE A 104 -6.79 9.27 -15.00
N PRO A 105 -5.45 9.12 -14.80
CA PRO A 105 -4.61 8.36 -15.72
C PRO A 105 -4.98 6.87 -15.72
N GLY A 106 -4.67 6.20 -16.83
CA GLY A 106 -4.81 4.75 -16.95
C GLY A 106 -3.59 4.02 -16.38
N PHE A 107 -3.71 2.70 -16.22
CA PHE A 107 -2.61 1.85 -15.73
C PHE A 107 -1.39 1.82 -16.67
N ALA A 108 -1.54 2.17 -17.94
CA ALA A 108 -0.46 2.16 -18.93
C ALA A 108 0.22 3.52 -19.10
N ASP A 109 -0.23 4.57 -18.41
CA ASP A 109 0.32 5.91 -18.54
C ASP A 109 1.69 6.03 -17.87
N ASP A 110 2.52 6.94 -18.38
CA ASP A 110 3.91 7.11 -17.91
C ASP A 110 4.01 7.45 -16.43
N ILE A 111 3.02 8.14 -15.87
CA ILE A 111 2.99 8.47 -14.45
C ILE A 111 2.96 7.22 -13.55
N ILE A 112 2.33 6.15 -14.04
CA ILE A 112 2.30 4.87 -13.31
C ILE A 112 3.68 4.22 -13.35
N TRP A 113 4.37 4.32 -14.48
CA TRP A 113 5.75 3.84 -14.58
C TRP A 113 6.66 4.55 -13.59
N ASP A 114 6.57 5.87 -13.52
CA ASP A 114 7.33 6.68 -12.55
C ASP A 114 7.00 6.26 -11.11
N PHE A 115 5.74 6.00 -10.82
CA PHE A 115 5.30 5.54 -9.50
C PHE A 115 5.91 4.17 -9.16
N ILE A 116 5.70 3.14 -9.97
CA ILE A 116 6.17 1.77 -9.69
C ILE A 116 7.69 1.66 -9.63
N SER A 117 8.40 2.50 -10.41
CA SER A 117 9.87 2.53 -10.41
C SER A 117 10.45 3.01 -9.08
N ASN A 118 9.64 3.63 -8.24
CA ASN A 118 10.02 4.10 -6.90
C ASN A 118 9.42 3.25 -5.76
N VAL A 119 8.66 2.19 -6.08
CA VAL A 119 8.13 1.27 -5.07
C VAL A 119 9.15 0.16 -4.82
N ASN A 120 9.67 0.10 -3.59
CA ASN A 120 10.73 -0.87 -3.23
C ASN A 120 10.26 -2.32 -3.36
N CYS A 121 9.02 -2.65 -3.01
CA CYS A 121 8.45 -3.99 -3.18
C CYS A 121 8.53 -4.48 -4.63
N ILE A 122 8.38 -3.58 -5.60
CA ILE A 122 8.41 -3.90 -7.03
C ILE A 122 9.85 -3.95 -7.52
N THR A 123 10.65 -2.91 -7.24
CA THR A 123 12.02 -2.80 -7.75
C THR A 123 12.98 -3.84 -7.18
N ARG A 124 12.75 -4.29 -5.96
CA ARG A 124 13.53 -5.37 -5.34
C ARG A 124 13.23 -6.75 -5.93
N ASN A 125 12.07 -6.94 -6.52
CA ASN A 125 11.76 -8.15 -7.27
C ASN A 125 12.31 -8.01 -8.70
N ALA A 126 13.58 -8.39 -8.89
CA ALA A 126 14.30 -8.21 -10.14
C ALA A 126 13.60 -8.90 -11.32
N THR A 127 13.03 -10.07 -11.12
CA THR A 127 12.30 -10.81 -12.17
C THR A 127 11.04 -10.05 -12.61
N LEU A 128 10.25 -9.57 -11.65
CA LEU A 128 9.05 -8.79 -11.93
C LEU A 128 9.40 -7.45 -12.60
N PHE A 129 10.36 -6.73 -12.06
CA PHE A 129 10.75 -5.42 -12.60
C PHE A 129 11.34 -5.52 -14.00
N SER A 130 12.21 -6.50 -14.26
CA SER A 130 12.74 -6.76 -15.62
C SER A 130 11.65 -7.12 -16.62
N ALA A 131 10.63 -7.89 -16.21
CA ALA A 131 9.49 -8.20 -17.05
C ALA A 131 8.68 -6.95 -17.40
N LEU A 132 8.44 -6.07 -16.43
CA LEU A 132 7.76 -4.79 -16.63
C LEU A 132 8.55 -3.86 -17.57
N GLU A 133 9.88 -3.73 -17.36
CA GLU A 133 10.75 -2.94 -18.23
C GLU A 133 10.72 -3.46 -19.68
N SER A 134 10.81 -4.77 -19.86
CA SER A 134 10.78 -5.40 -21.18
C SER A 134 9.46 -5.12 -21.91
N MET A 135 8.36 -5.07 -21.18
CA MET A 135 7.05 -4.71 -21.76
C MET A 135 6.93 -3.21 -22.02
N LYS A 136 7.41 -2.36 -21.10
CA LYS A 136 7.34 -0.89 -21.25
C LYS A 136 8.11 -0.39 -22.45
N PHE A 137 9.28 -0.96 -22.68
CA PHE A 137 10.20 -0.55 -23.75
C PHE A 137 10.21 -1.50 -24.95
N ALA A 138 9.15 -2.33 -25.09
CA ALA A 138 8.97 -3.20 -26.25
C ALA A 138 8.82 -2.39 -27.53
N ASP A 139 9.27 -2.98 -28.66
CA ASP A 139 9.05 -2.41 -29.98
C ASP A 139 7.55 -2.21 -30.23
N PHE A 140 7.20 -1.18 -30.98
CA PHE A 140 5.80 -0.83 -31.28
C PHE A 140 4.98 -2.02 -31.78
N ALA A 141 5.56 -2.92 -32.56
CA ALA A 141 4.90 -4.12 -33.04
C ALA A 141 4.63 -5.18 -31.96
N ALA A 142 5.41 -5.18 -30.87
CA ALA A 142 5.27 -6.09 -29.73
C ALA A 142 4.52 -5.48 -28.54
N TRP A 143 4.25 -4.17 -28.58
CA TRP A 143 3.54 -3.46 -27.53
C TRP A 143 2.07 -3.87 -27.47
N SER A 144 1.62 -4.20 -26.26
CA SER A 144 0.21 -4.47 -25.97
C SER A 144 -0.20 -3.75 -24.70
N GLU A 145 -1.04 -2.73 -24.84
CA GLU A 145 -1.58 -1.98 -23.70
C GLU A 145 -2.34 -2.88 -22.72
N VAL A 146 -3.11 -3.83 -23.24
CA VAL A 146 -3.89 -4.78 -22.41
C VAL A 146 -2.98 -5.64 -21.55
N ARG A 147 -1.89 -6.17 -22.11
CA ARG A 147 -0.93 -6.99 -21.38
C ARG A 147 -0.14 -6.15 -20.37
N PHE A 148 0.27 -4.97 -20.76
CA PHE A 148 1.01 -4.07 -19.87
C PHE A 148 0.13 -3.63 -18.70
N THR A 149 -1.11 -3.24 -18.94
CA THR A 149 -2.10 -2.91 -17.89
C THR A 149 -2.28 -4.06 -16.91
N ALA A 150 -2.42 -5.30 -17.42
CA ALA A 150 -2.54 -6.48 -16.58
C ALA A 150 -1.31 -6.71 -15.71
N MET A 151 -0.11 -6.54 -16.27
CA MET A 151 1.16 -6.67 -15.54
C MET A 151 1.34 -5.58 -14.48
N ILE A 152 1.01 -4.33 -14.79
CA ILE A 152 1.04 -3.22 -13.81
C ILE A 152 0.10 -3.51 -12.65
N LYS A 153 -1.12 -3.92 -12.94
CA LYS A 153 -2.12 -4.26 -11.93
C LYS A 153 -1.65 -5.41 -11.04
N THR A 154 -1.05 -6.44 -11.64
CA THR A 154 -0.45 -7.56 -10.90
C THR A 154 0.69 -7.09 -10.01
N ALA A 155 1.59 -6.24 -10.51
CA ALA A 155 2.71 -5.71 -9.74
C ALA A 155 2.25 -4.88 -8.54
N LEU A 156 1.26 -4.01 -8.73
CA LEU A 156 0.66 -3.22 -7.67
C LEU A 156 -0.03 -4.10 -6.62
N THR A 157 -0.75 -5.12 -7.05
CA THR A 157 -1.41 -6.09 -6.16
C THR A 157 -0.38 -6.84 -5.32
N LEU A 158 0.71 -7.32 -5.92
CA LEU A 158 1.81 -7.96 -5.20
C LEU A 158 2.50 -7.03 -4.21
N ALA A 159 2.66 -5.76 -4.55
CA ALA A 159 3.21 -4.76 -3.63
C ALA A 159 2.30 -4.56 -2.42
N VAL A 160 1.01 -4.38 -2.63
CA VAL A 160 0.03 -4.21 -1.53
C VAL A 160 0.02 -5.44 -0.62
N THR A 161 -0.07 -6.65 -1.18
CA THR A 161 -0.07 -7.88 -0.39
C THR A 161 1.24 -8.08 0.37
N THR A 162 2.38 -7.73 -0.22
CA THR A 162 3.68 -7.78 0.46
C THR A 162 3.72 -6.82 1.66
N ILE A 163 3.29 -5.58 1.47
CA ILE A 163 3.20 -4.60 2.56
C ILE A 163 2.28 -5.10 3.68
N LEU A 164 1.12 -5.64 3.34
CA LEU A 164 0.16 -6.15 4.33
C LEU A 164 0.72 -7.33 5.14
N LYS A 165 1.50 -8.21 4.50
CA LYS A 165 2.20 -9.30 5.20
C LYS A 165 3.19 -8.78 6.24
N GLU A 166 3.93 -7.72 5.92
CA GLU A 166 4.88 -7.09 6.84
C GLU A 166 4.17 -6.35 7.99
N LEU A 167 2.91 -5.91 7.78
CA LEU A 167 2.07 -5.29 8.81
C LEU A 167 1.27 -6.30 9.65
N THR A 168 1.44 -7.59 9.39
CA THR A 168 0.82 -8.64 10.24
C THR A 168 1.67 -8.82 11.49
N PRO A 169 1.08 -8.66 12.69
CA PRO A 169 1.80 -8.77 13.97
C PRO A 169 2.33 -10.18 14.22
#